data_d317bb350f164e6663998abc6eda7bd5
#
_entry.id   d317bb350f164e6663998abc6eda7bd5
#
_cell.length_a   1.000
_cell.length_b   1.000
_cell.length_c   1.000
_cell.angle_alpha   90.00
_cell.angle_beta   90.00
_cell.angle_gamma   90.00
#
_symmetry.space_group_name_H-M   'P 1'
#
loop_
_entity.id
_entity.type
_entity.pdbx_description
1 polymer ?
#
loop_
_entity_poly.entity_id
_entity_poly.type
_entity_poly.pdbx_seq_one_letter_code
_entity_poly.pdbx_strand_id
1 'polypeptide(L)'
;MEQKAEILNSGEKYLVGARITIDAPAAKIFSFIANPHNHAKIDGSKMVKGRMVGPQKLKLGSKFYMRMRKGLPYIMKNMVVEFRENELLGWKPLAQNTWRYELKQLSDGSTEVTQWMDGRKAPKILMKREITWADKAIAKTLVNLKRIIEAKP
;
A
#
# COMPACT_ATOMS: atom_id res chain seq x y z
N MET A 1 -22.40 -1.27 -10.09
CA MET A 1 -21.19 -1.04 -10.90
C MET A 1 -19.95 -1.45 -10.11
N GLU A 2 -19.19 -2.34 -10.67
CA GLU A 2 -17.94 -2.72 -10.06
C GLU A 2 -16.95 -1.57 -10.20
N GLN A 3 -16.49 -1.00 -9.07
CA GLN A 3 -15.54 0.08 -9.11
C GLN A 3 -14.13 -0.48 -9.21
N LYS A 4 -13.39 0.00 -10.20
CA LYS A 4 -12.01 -0.44 -10.46
C LYS A 4 -11.04 0.68 -10.13
N ALA A 5 -9.88 0.29 -9.65
CA ALA A 5 -8.76 1.24 -9.52
C ALA A 5 -8.16 1.49 -10.89
N GLU A 6 -7.74 2.73 -11.12
CA GLU A 6 -7.06 3.13 -12.36
C GLU A 6 -5.56 2.80 -12.25
N ILE A 7 -5.06 1.93 -13.13
CA ILE A 7 -3.64 1.67 -13.22
C ILE A 7 -2.97 2.85 -13.91
N LEU A 8 -1.95 3.42 -13.27
CA LEU A 8 -1.31 4.64 -13.73
C LEU A 8 -0.10 4.36 -14.62
N ASN A 9 0.11 5.22 -15.60
CA ASN A 9 1.32 5.24 -16.39
C ASN A 9 2.24 6.35 -15.86
N SER A 10 3.27 5.96 -15.12
CA SER A 10 4.21 6.93 -14.54
C SER A 10 5.22 7.47 -15.56
N GLY A 11 5.33 6.81 -16.71
CA GLY A 11 6.42 7.08 -17.65
C GLY A 11 7.76 6.46 -17.26
N GLU A 12 7.82 5.78 -16.11
CA GLU A 12 9.05 5.14 -15.63
C GLU A 12 8.80 3.65 -15.37
N LYS A 13 9.68 2.82 -15.91
CA LYS A 13 9.53 1.36 -15.89
C LYS A 13 9.41 0.77 -14.49
N TYR A 14 10.17 1.31 -13.54
CA TYR A 14 10.25 0.76 -12.18
C TYR A 14 9.42 1.54 -11.17
N LEU A 15 8.48 2.36 -11.63
CA LEU A 15 7.50 3.04 -10.81
C LEU A 15 6.11 2.66 -11.30
N VAL A 16 5.45 1.78 -10.57
CA VAL A 16 4.12 1.27 -10.94
C VAL A 16 3.12 1.54 -9.82
N GLY A 17 1.88 1.82 -10.19
CA GLY A 17 0.88 2.15 -9.20
C GLY A 17 -0.52 2.23 -9.78
N ALA A 18 -1.46 2.52 -8.90
CA ALA A 18 -2.85 2.70 -9.23
C ALA A 18 -3.49 3.73 -8.29
N ARG A 19 -4.66 4.20 -8.68
CA ARG A 19 -5.40 5.24 -7.97
C ARG A 19 -6.87 4.90 -7.91
N ILE A 20 -7.51 5.27 -6.80
CA ILE A 20 -8.95 5.14 -6.61
C ILE A 20 -9.46 6.29 -5.75
N THR A 21 -10.72 6.66 -5.94
CA THR A 21 -11.37 7.63 -5.05
C THR A 21 -12.26 6.88 -4.05
N ILE A 22 -12.09 7.18 -2.77
CA ILE A 22 -12.82 6.56 -1.68
C ILE A 22 -13.71 7.61 -1.01
N ASP A 23 -14.98 7.28 -0.79
CA ASP A 23 -15.94 8.16 -0.16
C ASP A 23 -15.78 8.15 1.36
N ALA A 24 -14.69 8.76 1.81
CA ALA A 24 -14.36 8.91 3.22
C ALA A 24 -13.29 9.99 3.39
N PRO A 25 -13.19 10.62 4.57
CA PRO A 25 -12.12 11.59 4.81
C PRO A 25 -10.75 10.94 4.89
N ALA A 26 -9.72 11.68 4.50
CA ALA A 26 -8.34 11.19 4.49
C ALA A 26 -7.89 10.67 5.86
N ALA A 27 -8.30 11.31 6.93
CA ALA A 27 -7.93 10.89 8.30
C ALA A 27 -8.43 9.47 8.62
N LYS A 28 -9.63 9.12 8.17
CA LYS A 28 -10.19 7.77 8.38
C LYS A 28 -9.40 6.72 7.61
N ILE A 29 -9.10 7.00 6.36
CA ILE A 29 -8.34 6.10 5.50
C ILE A 29 -6.91 5.95 6.03
N PHE A 30 -6.28 7.06 6.38
CA PHE A 30 -4.90 7.06 6.89
C PHE A 30 -4.78 6.25 8.18
N SER A 31 -5.73 6.42 9.10
CA SER A 31 -5.76 5.65 10.35
C SER A 31 -5.81 4.14 10.09
N PHE A 32 -6.54 3.72 9.06
CA PHE A 32 -6.61 2.31 8.68
C PHE A 32 -5.28 1.80 8.12
N ILE A 33 -4.70 2.51 7.14
CA ILE A 33 -3.45 2.06 6.50
C ILE A 33 -2.23 2.23 7.41
N ALA A 34 -2.26 3.17 8.36
CA ALA A 34 -1.18 3.39 9.32
C ALA A 34 -1.13 2.31 10.42
N ASN A 35 -2.11 1.41 10.45
CA ASN A 35 -2.10 0.26 11.33
C ASN A 35 -1.65 -0.97 10.54
N PRO A 36 -0.42 -1.50 10.76
CA PRO A 36 0.09 -2.62 9.96
C PRO A 36 -0.76 -3.88 10.09
N HIS A 37 -1.51 -4.02 11.19
CA HIS A 37 -2.40 -5.17 11.40
C HIS A 37 -3.56 -5.22 10.38
N ASN A 38 -3.83 -4.12 9.68
CA ASN A 38 -4.87 -4.05 8.67
C ASN A 38 -4.37 -4.43 7.27
N HIS A 39 -3.06 -4.52 7.04
CA HIS A 39 -2.51 -4.73 5.70
C HIS A 39 -2.94 -6.06 5.08
N ALA A 40 -3.00 -7.14 5.87
CA ALA A 40 -3.43 -8.43 5.36
C ALA A 40 -4.90 -8.43 4.91
N LYS A 41 -5.72 -7.55 5.45
CA LYS A 41 -7.15 -7.45 5.12
C LYS A 41 -7.40 -6.92 3.71
N ILE A 42 -6.46 -6.16 3.17
CA ILE A 42 -6.60 -5.51 1.86
C ILE A 42 -5.59 -5.99 0.83
N ASP A 43 -4.60 -6.80 1.21
CA ASP A 43 -3.51 -7.22 0.33
C ASP A 43 -4.02 -7.96 -0.92
N GLY A 44 -3.90 -7.29 -2.07
CA GLY A 44 -4.30 -7.85 -3.36
C GLY A 44 -3.34 -8.89 -3.92
N SER A 45 -2.10 -8.96 -3.40
CA SER A 45 -1.12 -9.95 -3.81
C SER A 45 -1.35 -11.31 -3.18
N LYS A 46 -2.09 -11.35 -2.07
CA LYS A 46 -2.32 -12.53 -1.23
C LYS A 46 -1.04 -13.12 -0.63
N MET A 47 0.05 -12.37 -0.64
CA MET A 47 1.33 -12.81 -0.07
C MET A 47 1.43 -12.53 1.43
N VAL A 48 0.71 -11.53 1.93
CA VAL A 48 0.71 -11.19 3.36
C VAL A 48 -0.22 -12.15 4.10
N LYS A 49 0.33 -12.89 5.05
CA LYS A 49 -0.41 -13.92 5.80
C LYS A 49 -0.26 -13.72 7.31
N GLY A 50 -1.36 -13.94 8.02
CA GLY A 50 -1.37 -13.96 9.48
C GLY A 50 -1.17 -12.60 10.12
N ARG A 51 -0.69 -12.63 11.38
CA ARG A 51 -0.52 -11.44 12.17
C ARG A 51 0.74 -10.67 11.78
N MET A 52 0.57 -9.37 11.68
CA MET A 52 1.68 -8.44 11.60
C MET A 52 2.24 -8.17 13.00
N VAL A 53 3.52 -7.89 13.11
CA VAL A 53 4.14 -7.47 14.36
C VAL A 53 4.63 -6.03 14.20
N GLY A 54 4.18 -5.16 15.09
CA GLY A 54 4.54 -3.74 15.04
C GLY A 54 3.57 -2.89 15.85
N PRO A 55 3.80 -1.57 15.90
CA PRO A 55 2.89 -0.66 16.59
C PRO A 55 1.53 -0.59 15.90
N GLN A 56 0.49 -0.25 16.65
CA GLN A 56 -0.85 -0.07 16.08
C GLN A 56 -0.95 1.18 15.21
N LYS A 57 -0.06 2.15 15.40
CA LYS A 57 0.00 3.36 14.59
C LYS A 57 1.43 3.58 14.10
N LEU A 58 1.63 3.45 12.80
CA LEU A 58 2.91 3.70 12.17
C LEU A 58 3.22 5.20 12.12
N LYS A 59 4.48 5.52 12.28
CA LYS A 59 5.04 6.88 12.13
C LYS A 59 6.44 6.75 11.55
N LEU A 60 7.07 7.87 11.23
CA LEU A 60 8.42 7.85 10.65
C LEU A 60 9.38 7.06 11.53
N GLY A 61 10.11 6.13 10.92
CA GLY A 61 11.06 5.28 11.62
C GLY A 61 10.47 4.03 12.25
N SER A 62 9.15 3.89 12.27
CA SER A 62 8.50 2.67 12.80
C SER A 62 8.94 1.46 12.02
N LYS A 63 9.20 0.37 12.74
CA LYS A 63 9.52 -0.93 12.16
C LYS A 63 8.34 -1.86 12.36
N PHE A 64 8.04 -2.65 11.35
CA PHE A 64 6.99 -3.67 11.45
C PHE A 64 7.36 -4.88 10.61
N TYR A 65 6.79 -6.03 10.95
CA TYR A 65 7.12 -7.31 10.34
C TYR A 65 5.87 -7.89 9.70
N MET A 66 5.99 -8.31 8.45
CA MET A 66 4.93 -8.99 7.72
C MET A 66 5.28 -10.47 7.58
N ARG A 67 4.30 -11.33 7.88
CA ARG A 67 4.39 -12.73 7.50
C ARG A 67 3.95 -12.85 6.05
N MET A 68 4.87 -13.32 5.21
CA MET A 68 4.65 -13.46 3.77
C MET A 68 4.69 -14.93 3.38
N ARG A 69 4.01 -15.25 2.30
CA ARG A 69 4.10 -16.58 1.70
C ARG A 69 4.14 -16.47 0.18
N LYS A 70 5.23 -16.94 -0.38
CA LYS A 70 5.41 -17.09 -1.82
C LYS A 70 6.08 -18.44 -2.05
N GLY A 71 5.23 -19.51 -2.04
CA GLY A 71 5.75 -20.87 -1.93
C GLY A 71 6.08 -21.20 -0.48
N LEU A 72 7.26 -20.81 -0.01
CA LEU A 72 7.67 -20.97 1.38
C LEU A 72 7.31 -19.75 2.22
N PRO A 73 6.96 -19.93 3.52
CA PRO A 73 6.72 -18.81 4.40
C PRO A 73 8.02 -18.08 4.75
N TYR A 74 7.94 -16.75 4.86
CA TYR A 74 9.06 -15.92 5.29
C TYR A 74 8.56 -14.68 6.01
N ILE A 75 9.44 -14.03 6.75
CA ILE A 75 9.13 -12.79 7.48
C ILE A 75 9.86 -11.64 6.80
N MET A 76 9.12 -10.58 6.47
CA MET A 76 9.67 -9.38 5.87
C MET A 76 9.67 -8.24 6.87
N LYS A 77 10.85 -7.68 7.13
CA LYS A 77 11.02 -6.50 7.97
C LYS A 77 10.85 -5.24 7.12
N ASN A 78 10.01 -4.35 7.60
CA ASN A 78 9.74 -3.07 6.95
C ASN A 78 10.03 -1.91 7.89
N MET A 79 10.41 -0.77 7.32
CA MET A 79 10.58 0.47 8.06
C MET A 79 9.88 1.60 7.34
N VAL A 80 9.16 2.44 8.09
CA VAL A 80 8.52 3.64 7.55
C VAL A 80 9.59 4.67 7.25
N VAL A 81 9.72 5.05 5.99
CA VAL A 81 10.76 5.98 5.50
C VAL A 81 10.18 7.30 4.98
N GLU A 82 8.86 7.33 4.75
CA GLU A 82 8.14 8.54 4.32
C GLU A 82 6.88 8.65 5.14
N PHE A 83 6.61 9.83 5.69
CA PHE A 83 5.45 10.04 6.55
C PHE A 83 5.01 11.50 6.58
N ARG A 84 3.75 11.74 6.27
CA ARG A 84 3.02 12.98 6.56
C ARG A 84 1.61 12.58 6.97
N GLU A 85 1.19 13.01 8.15
CA GLU A 85 -0.12 12.65 8.71
C GLU A 85 -1.24 12.93 7.71
N ASN A 86 -2.07 11.92 7.45
CA ASN A 86 -3.23 11.97 6.55
C ASN A 86 -2.90 12.19 5.07
N GLU A 87 -1.62 12.23 4.68
CA GLU A 87 -1.22 12.53 3.30
C GLU A 87 -0.27 11.50 2.70
N LEU A 88 0.69 10.99 3.47
CA LEU A 88 1.76 10.17 2.92
C LEU A 88 2.23 9.12 3.91
N LEU A 89 2.25 7.87 3.46
CA LEU A 89 2.82 6.76 4.22
C LEU A 89 3.61 5.88 3.26
N GLY A 90 4.93 5.83 3.45
CA GLY A 90 5.82 4.99 2.66
C GLY A 90 6.67 4.11 3.55
N TRP A 91 6.80 2.83 3.18
CA TRP A 91 7.65 1.91 3.89
C TRP A 91 8.54 1.15 2.93
N LYS A 92 9.65 0.70 3.45
CA LYS A 92 10.68 0.02 2.67
C LYS A 92 11.03 -1.30 3.32
N PRO A 93 10.84 -2.42 2.61
CA PRO A 93 11.44 -3.69 3.00
C PRO A 93 12.96 -3.57 2.94
N LEU A 94 13.67 -4.39 3.70
CA LEU A 94 15.13 -4.34 3.78
C LEU A 94 15.77 -4.40 2.39
N ALA A 95 16.52 -3.36 2.03
CA ALA A 95 17.28 -3.21 0.77
C ALA A 95 16.44 -3.27 -0.51
N GLN A 96 15.12 -3.06 -0.40
CA GLN A 96 14.20 -3.23 -1.51
C GLN A 96 13.56 -1.90 -1.94
N ASN A 97 12.52 -2.01 -2.74
CA ASN A 97 11.66 -0.96 -3.24
C ASN A 97 10.83 -0.30 -2.14
N THR A 98 10.38 0.92 -2.37
CA THR A 98 9.48 1.64 -1.47
C THR A 98 8.02 1.43 -1.89
N TRP A 99 7.18 1.08 -0.94
CA TRP A 99 5.73 1.03 -1.10
C TRP A 99 5.15 2.28 -0.46
N ARG A 100 4.31 3.00 -1.21
CA ARG A 100 3.88 4.34 -0.79
C ARG A 100 2.40 4.54 -1.05
N TYR A 101 1.69 5.04 -0.04
CA TYR A 101 0.34 5.59 -0.17
C TYR A 101 0.41 7.11 -0.17
N GLU A 102 -0.28 7.72 -1.11
CA GLU A 102 -0.50 9.15 -1.16
C GLU A 102 -2.00 9.43 -1.09
N LEU A 103 -2.43 10.29 -0.17
CA LEU A 103 -3.83 10.63 0.03
C LEU A 103 -4.03 12.12 -0.27
N LYS A 104 -5.04 12.41 -1.10
CA LYS A 104 -5.43 13.77 -1.42
C LYS A 104 -6.90 13.96 -1.07
N GLN A 105 -7.16 14.74 -0.02
CA GLN A 105 -8.51 15.10 0.38
C GLN A 105 -9.14 15.97 -0.70
N LEU A 106 -10.34 15.59 -1.17
CA LEU A 106 -11.08 16.36 -2.16
C LEU A 106 -12.12 17.25 -1.50
N SER A 107 -12.60 18.25 -2.22
CA SER A 107 -13.53 19.26 -1.69
C SER A 107 -14.90 18.68 -1.31
N ASP A 108 -15.29 17.55 -1.89
CA ASP A 108 -16.57 16.90 -1.61
C ASP A 108 -16.52 15.96 -0.40
N GLY A 109 -15.40 15.88 0.30
CA GLY A 109 -15.22 15.03 1.47
C GLY A 109 -14.65 13.64 1.15
N SER A 110 -14.56 13.28 -0.12
CA SER A 110 -13.89 12.04 -0.53
C SER A 110 -12.38 12.22 -0.58
N THR A 111 -11.66 11.13 -0.79
CA THR A 111 -10.20 11.14 -0.84
C THR A 111 -9.71 10.35 -2.05
N GLU A 112 -8.81 10.95 -2.80
CA GLU A 112 -8.08 10.26 -3.85
C GLU A 112 -6.89 9.54 -3.22
N VAL A 113 -6.83 8.22 -3.38
CA VAL A 113 -5.78 7.37 -2.82
C VAL A 113 -4.96 6.80 -3.96
N THR A 114 -3.67 7.09 -3.95
CA THR A 114 -2.71 6.52 -4.89
C THR A 114 -1.76 5.63 -4.14
N GLN A 115 -1.50 4.43 -4.65
CA GLN A 115 -0.48 3.55 -4.11
C GLN A 115 0.57 3.30 -5.19
N TRP A 116 1.84 3.43 -4.80
CA TRP A 116 2.99 3.20 -5.67
C TRP A 116 3.88 2.09 -5.13
N MET A 117 4.43 1.31 -6.05
CA MET A 117 5.64 0.53 -5.81
C MET A 117 6.77 1.24 -6.55
N ASP A 118 7.68 1.84 -5.80
CA ASP A 118 8.79 2.61 -6.33
C ASP A 118 10.08 1.79 -6.26
N GLY A 119 10.44 1.19 -7.36
CA GLY A 119 11.62 0.36 -7.49
C GLY A 119 12.79 1.04 -8.21
N ARG A 120 12.71 2.35 -8.43
CA ARG A 120 13.73 3.07 -9.21
C ARG A 120 15.12 3.02 -8.59
N LYS A 121 15.20 2.96 -7.26
CA LYS A 121 16.47 2.88 -6.52
C LYS A 121 16.81 1.47 -6.02
N ALA A 122 15.95 0.51 -6.29
CA ALA A 122 16.17 -0.88 -5.90
C ALA A 122 16.97 -1.64 -6.98
N PRO A 123 17.59 -2.78 -6.63
CA PRO A 123 18.29 -3.58 -7.62
C PRO A 123 17.35 -4.02 -8.75
N LYS A 124 17.74 -3.71 -9.98
CA LYS A 124 16.91 -3.96 -11.17
C LYS A 124 16.58 -5.45 -11.36
N ILE A 125 17.51 -6.32 -10.97
CA ILE A 125 17.31 -7.76 -11.09
C ILE A 125 16.12 -8.23 -10.26
N LEU A 126 15.90 -7.60 -9.11
CA LEU A 126 14.74 -7.89 -8.25
C LEU A 126 13.46 -7.26 -8.82
N MET A 127 13.58 -6.06 -9.36
CA MET A 127 12.42 -5.30 -9.84
C MET A 127 11.84 -5.83 -11.15
N LYS A 128 12.63 -6.49 -11.97
CA LYS A 128 12.13 -7.10 -13.22
C LYS A 128 10.96 -8.05 -12.98
N ARG A 129 10.98 -8.76 -11.87
CA ARG A 129 9.89 -9.67 -11.49
C ARG A 129 8.73 -8.91 -10.84
N GLU A 130 9.05 -7.96 -9.94
CA GLU A 130 8.04 -7.23 -9.19
C GLU A 130 7.10 -6.42 -10.10
N ILE A 131 7.61 -5.75 -11.12
CA ILE A 131 6.80 -4.93 -12.02
C ILE A 131 5.82 -5.72 -12.87
N THR A 132 5.97 -7.05 -12.96
CA THR A 132 5.06 -7.89 -13.75
C THR A 132 3.72 -8.13 -13.06
N TRP A 133 3.64 -7.93 -11.74
CA TRP A 133 2.43 -8.21 -10.97
C TRP A 133 2.00 -7.06 -10.05
N ALA A 134 2.92 -6.15 -9.71
CA ALA A 134 2.69 -5.16 -8.65
C ALA A 134 1.53 -4.21 -8.98
N ASP A 135 1.41 -3.74 -10.21
CA ASP A 135 0.34 -2.82 -10.62
C ASP A 135 -1.06 -3.42 -10.41
N LYS A 136 -1.24 -4.66 -10.83
CA LYS A 136 -2.52 -5.37 -10.68
C LYS A 136 -2.82 -5.67 -9.21
N ALA A 137 -1.80 -6.06 -8.44
CA ALA A 137 -1.95 -6.31 -7.01
C ALA A 137 -2.32 -5.03 -6.27
N ILE A 138 -1.69 -3.91 -6.61
CA ILE A 138 -2.00 -2.59 -6.05
C ILE A 138 -3.45 -2.20 -6.38
N ALA A 139 -3.86 -2.35 -7.65
CA ALA A 139 -5.22 -2.03 -8.05
C ALA A 139 -6.25 -2.81 -7.22
N LYS A 140 -6.00 -4.09 -7.00
CA LYS A 140 -6.87 -4.94 -6.19
C LYS A 140 -6.85 -4.54 -4.72
N THR A 141 -5.68 -4.18 -4.19
CA THR A 141 -5.56 -3.67 -2.82
C THR A 141 -6.42 -2.43 -2.62
N LEU A 142 -6.38 -1.49 -3.57
CA LEU A 142 -7.17 -0.27 -3.48
C LEU A 142 -8.67 -0.53 -3.53
N VAL A 143 -9.12 -1.46 -4.37
CA VAL A 143 -10.53 -1.87 -4.41
C VAL A 143 -10.95 -2.49 -3.07
N ASN A 144 -10.11 -3.33 -2.50
CA ASN A 144 -10.36 -3.94 -1.19
C ASN A 144 -10.44 -2.87 -0.09
N LEU A 145 -9.51 -1.91 -0.12
CA LEU A 145 -9.50 -0.79 0.83
C LEU A 145 -10.79 0.03 0.74
N LYS A 146 -11.18 0.40 -0.47
CA LYS A 146 -12.43 1.15 -0.70
C LYS A 146 -13.64 0.41 -0.14
N ARG A 147 -13.74 -0.88 -0.43
CA ARG A 147 -14.86 -1.71 0.05
C ARG A 147 -14.94 -1.73 1.56
N ILE A 148 -13.80 -1.90 2.24
CA ILE A 148 -13.77 -1.95 3.70
C ILE A 148 -14.09 -0.59 4.32
N ILE A 149 -13.48 0.47 3.80
CA ILE A 149 -13.66 1.83 4.34
C ILE A 149 -15.10 2.32 4.15
N GLU A 150 -15.71 2.03 3.00
CA GLU A 150 -17.08 2.47 2.68
C GLU A 150 -18.16 1.54 3.22
N ALA A 151 -17.80 0.40 3.80
CA ALA A 151 -18.77 -0.52 4.37
C ALA A 151 -19.50 0.17 5.53
N LYS A 152 -20.84 0.08 5.51
CA LYS A 152 -21.65 0.58 6.60
C LYS A 152 -21.61 -0.42 7.75
N PRO A 153 -21.56 0.06 9.03
CA PRO A 153 -21.61 -0.82 10.18
C PRO A 153 -22.97 -1.54 10.30
#